data_c730fc14703b67216bd3441e7cef624f
#
_entry.id   c730fc14703b67216bd3441e7cef624f
#
_cell.length_a   1.000
_cell.length_b   1.000
_cell.length_c   1.000
_cell.angle_alpha   90.00
_cell.angle_beta   90.00
_cell.angle_gamma   90.00
#
_symmetry.space_group_name_H-M   'P 1'
#
loop_
_entity.id
_entity.type
_entity.pdbx_description
1 polymer ?
#
loop_
_entity_poly.entity_id
_entity_poly.type
_entity_poly.pdbx_seq_one_letter_code
_entity_poly.pdbx_strand_id
1 'polypeptide(L)'
;MNDLAFVMRVVDLLEDARLRVWLHGGWAEELRGLRAPCEHADVDFLYPGRDFSRVDRFLGGTDDTRPHKRTFDVEGVQVELLLVQKDEHGWFTELPRGRHRWPGDVFANAGRLPVASITALESYRHSRRADFRAA
;
A
#
# COMPACT_ATOMS: atom_id res chain seq x y z
N MET A 1 14.24 -11.82 6.30
CA MET A 1 13.87 -12.36 4.98
C MET A 1 12.46 -11.90 4.61
N ASN A 2 12.29 -11.37 3.42
CA ASN A 2 10.98 -10.89 2.95
C ASN A 2 10.18 -12.05 2.34
N ASP A 3 9.52 -12.81 3.20
CA ASP A 3 8.64 -13.91 2.80
C ASP A 3 7.21 -13.62 3.28
N LEU A 4 6.27 -14.51 2.97
CA LEU A 4 4.88 -14.33 3.36
C LEU A 4 4.70 -14.26 4.89
N ALA A 5 5.46 -15.06 5.63
CA ALA A 5 5.40 -15.01 7.09
C ALA A 5 5.85 -13.64 7.62
N PHE A 6 6.86 -13.04 7.00
CA PHE A 6 7.30 -11.69 7.31
C PHE A 6 6.19 -10.67 7.03
N VAL A 7 5.54 -10.76 5.86
CA VAL A 7 4.43 -9.87 5.49
C VAL A 7 3.32 -9.95 6.55
N MET A 8 2.97 -11.15 6.97
CA MET A 8 1.93 -11.35 8.00
C MET A 8 2.34 -10.74 9.34
N ARG A 9 3.63 -10.84 9.73
CA ARG A 9 4.12 -10.21 10.96
C ARG A 9 4.03 -8.68 10.87
N VAL A 10 4.33 -8.10 9.71
CA VAL A 10 4.22 -6.65 9.52
C VAL A 10 2.76 -6.19 9.62
N VAL A 11 1.83 -6.93 9.00
CA VAL A 11 0.40 -6.64 9.13
C VAL A 11 -0.02 -6.66 10.60
N ASP A 12 0.37 -7.70 11.34
CA ASP A 12 0.03 -7.82 12.75
C ASP A 12 0.63 -6.68 13.58
N LEU A 13 1.88 -6.31 13.30
CA LEU A 13 2.54 -5.19 13.97
C LEU A 13 1.76 -3.89 13.78
N LEU A 14 1.34 -3.62 12.56
CA LEU A 14 0.59 -2.40 12.24
C LEU A 14 -0.82 -2.44 12.83
N GLU A 15 -1.51 -3.57 12.76
CA GLU A 15 -2.83 -3.74 13.36
C GLU A 15 -2.80 -3.58 14.88
N ASP A 16 -1.76 -4.08 15.55
CA ASP A 16 -1.58 -3.91 16.99
C ASP A 16 -1.43 -2.43 17.36
N ALA A 17 -0.88 -1.63 16.45
CA ALA A 17 -0.79 -0.18 16.60
C ALA A 17 -2.05 0.54 16.10
N ARG A 18 -3.10 -0.20 15.75
CA ARG A 18 -4.38 0.30 15.22
C ARG A 18 -4.21 1.01 13.88
N LEU A 19 -3.24 0.58 13.09
CA LEU A 19 -3.03 1.04 11.72
C LEU A 19 -3.49 -0.06 10.77
N ARG A 20 -4.66 0.12 10.18
CA ARG A 20 -5.20 -0.85 9.24
C ARG A 20 -4.60 -0.62 7.86
N VAL A 21 -4.09 -1.68 7.26
CA VAL A 21 -3.43 -1.62 5.96
C VAL A 21 -3.91 -2.76 5.07
N TRP A 22 -3.78 -2.58 3.77
CA TRP A 22 -4.06 -3.60 2.76
C TRP A 22 -2.86 -3.76 1.87
N LEU A 23 -2.42 -5.00 1.69
CA LEU A 23 -1.26 -5.32 0.88
C LEU A 23 -1.48 -4.85 -0.56
N HIS A 24 -0.45 -4.25 -1.14
CA HIS A 24 -0.44 -3.66 -2.47
C HIS A 24 0.89 -4.02 -3.15
N GLY A 25 1.11 -3.56 -4.37
CA GLY A 25 2.38 -3.76 -5.06
C GLY A 25 2.68 -5.20 -5.42
N GLY A 26 3.96 -5.53 -5.50
CA GLY A 26 4.43 -6.83 -6.00
C GLY A 26 3.90 -8.03 -5.24
N TRP A 27 3.88 -7.96 -3.90
CA TRP A 27 3.33 -9.05 -3.09
C TRP A 27 1.85 -9.29 -3.36
N ALA A 28 1.05 -8.21 -3.44
CA ALA A 28 -0.37 -8.34 -3.73
C ALA A 28 -0.60 -8.91 -5.12
N GLU A 29 0.16 -8.48 -6.11
CA GLU A 29 0.07 -8.99 -7.48
C GLU A 29 0.35 -10.50 -7.51
N GLU A 30 1.38 -10.95 -6.79
CA GLU A 30 1.71 -12.37 -6.69
C GLU A 30 0.58 -13.16 -6.06
N LEU A 31 0.07 -12.69 -4.91
CA LEU A 31 -1.01 -13.39 -4.18
C LEU A 31 -2.32 -13.42 -4.95
N ARG A 32 -2.56 -12.45 -5.83
CA ARG A 32 -3.75 -12.41 -6.70
C ARG A 32 -3.54 -13.14 -8.04
N GLY A 33 -2.37 -13.72 -8.27
CA GLY A 33 -2.08 -14.45 -9.50
C GLY A 33 -1.82 -13.56 -10.72
N LEU A 34 -1.55 -12.28 -10.50
CA LEU A 34 -1.24 -11.33 -11.58
C LEU A 34 0.25 -11.33 -11.94
N ARG A 35 1.05 -12.06 -11.19
CA ARG A 35 2.50 -12.13 -11.35
C ARG A 35 2.98 -13.47 -10.83
N ALA A 36 4.00 -14.02 -11.47
CA ALA A 36 4.65 -15.25 -11.00
C ALA A 36 5.35 -15.01 -9.65
N PRO A 37 5.46 -16.03 -8.80
CA PRO A 37 6.22 -15.92 -7.56
C PRO A 37 7.65 -15.47 -7.81
N CYS A 38 8.13 -14.53 -7.00
CA CYS A 38 9.47 -13.97 -7.12
C CYS A 38 9.95 -13.44 -5.76
N GLU A 39 11.22 -13.08 -5.69
CA GLU A 39 11.73 -12.37 -4.52
C GLU A 39 11.25 -10.91 -4.57
N HIS A 40 10.89 -10.39 -3.40
CA HIS A 40 10.44 -9.00 -3.26
C HIS A 40 11.45 -8.20 -2.43
N ALA A 41 11.78 -7.01 -2.90
CA ALA A 41 12.72 -6.12 -2.21
C ALA A 41 12.04 -5.37 -1.06
N ASP A 42 10.76 -5.07 -1.21
CA ASP A 42 10.01 -4.27 -0.25
C ASP A 42 8.61 -4.84 -0.04
N VAL A 43 7.85 -4.20 0.84
CA VAL A 43 6.44 -4.54 1.09
C VAL A 43 5.64 -3.25 1.01
N ASP A 44 4.65 -3.22 0.13
CA ASP A 44 3.80 -2.05 -0.11
C ASP A 44 2.41 -2.27 0.45
N PHE A 45 1.88 -1.25 1.14
CA PHE A 45 0.52 -1.27 1.66
C PHE A 45 -0.24 -0.02 1.26
N LEU A 46 -1.54 -0.16 1.14
CA LEU A 46 -2.47 0.95 1.10
C LEU A 46 -2.90 1.25 2.53
N TYR A 47 -2.86 2.51 2.91
CA TYR A 47 -3.26 2.97 4.24
C TYR A 47 -4.44 3.94 4.09
N PRO A 48 -5.67 3.52 4.41
CA PRO A 48 -6.82 4.42 4.35
C PRO A 48 -6.83 5.37 5.55
N GLY A 49 -6.91 6.66 5.30
CA GLY A 49 -6.92 7.66 6.34
C GLY A 49 -7.02 9.07 5.79
N ARG A 50 -7.12 10.03 6.68
CA ARG A 50 -7.17 11.45 6.31
C ARG A 50 -5.77 11.98 6.01
N ASP A 51 -4.79 11.49 6.76
CA ASP A 51 -3.39 11.88 6.69
C ASP A 51 -2.52 10.81 7.36
N PHE A 52 -1.24 11.07 7.52
CA PHE A 52 -0.31 10.16 8.17
C PHE A 52 -0.05 10.46 9.65
N SER A 53 -0.88 11.26 10.30
CA SER A 53 -0.64 11.65 11.70
C SER A 53 -0.43 10.46 12.64
N ARG A 54 -1.27 9.44 12.53
CA ARG A 54 -1.16 8.23 13.35
C ARG A 54 0.08 7.42 13.03
N VAL A 55 0.40 7.33 11.73
CA VAL A 55 1.61 6.63 11.27
C VAL A 55 2.84 7.33 11.78
N ASP A 56 2.91 8.65 11.66
CA ASP A 56 4.05 9.45 12.11
C ASP A 56 4.25 9.31 13.61
N ARG A 57 3.16 9.24 14.37
CA ARG A 57 3.22 9.02 15.82
C ARG A 57 3.76 7.61 16.12
N PHE A 58 3.30 6.61 15.40
CA PHE A 58 3.78 5.23 15.56
C PHE A 58 5.27 5.13 15.25
N LEU A 59 5.75 5.84 14.24
CA LEU A 59 7.15 5.85 13.86
C LEU A 59 8.04 6.67 14.79
N GLY A 60 7.44 7.46 15.70
CA GLY A 60 8.20 8.34 16.58
C GLY A 60 8.77 9.56 15.89
N GLY A 61 8.20 9.93 14.76
CA GLY A 61 8.65 11.01 13.90
C GLY A 61 9.15 10.46 12.58
N THR A 62 9.27 11.33 11.58
CA THR A 62 9.72 10.94 10.25
C THR A 62 10.37 12.11 9.55
N ASP A 63 11.37 11.81 8.70
CA ASP A 63 11.97 12.80 7.79
C ASP A 63 11.23 12.83 6.45
N ASP A 64 10.26 11.96 6.26
CA ASP A 64 9.48 11.89 5.02
C ASP A 64 8.48 13.03 4.97
N THR A 65 8.63 13.90 3.96
CA THR A 65 7.76 15.06 3.76
C THR A 65 6.74 14.86 2.67
N ARG A 66 6.73 13.70 2.01
CA ARG A 66 5.78 13.42 0.93
C ARG A 66 4.37 13.27 1.51
N PRO A 67 3.36 13.95 0.93
CA PRO A 67 2.01 13.86 1.45
C PRO A 67 1.33 12.51 1.19
N HIS A 68 1.79 11.76 0.20
CA HIS A 68 1.13 10.53 -0.26
C HIS A 68 1.78 9.24 0.20
N LYS A 69 2.99 9.29 0.77
CA LYS A 69 3.77 8.09 1.06
C LYS A 69 4.56 8.20 2.34
N ARG A 70 4.67 7.08 3.06
CA ARG A 70 5.62 6.92 4.16
C ARG A 70 6.40 5.63 3.94
N THR A 71 7.70 5.67 4.23
CA THR A 71 8.56 4.50 4.17
C THR A 71 9.28 4.32 5.50
N PHE A 72 9.44 3.08 5.92
CA PHE A 72 10.20 2.75 7.13
C PHE A 72 10.74 1.34 7.02
N ASP A 73 11.70 1.02 7.86
CA ASP A 73 12.40 -0.26 7.84
C ASP A 73 11.87 -1.19 8.93
N VAL A 74 11.65 -2.45 8.58
CA VAL A 74 11.31 -3.50 9.54
C VAL A 74 12.25 -4.67 9.25
N GLU A 75 13.10 -5.02 10.21
CA GLU A 75 14.03 -6.15 10.08
C GLU A 75 14.87 -6.12 8.78
N GLY A 76 15.25 -4.91 8.36
CA GLY A 76 16.05 -4.73 7.14
C GLY A 76 15.26 -4.68 5.84
N VAL A 77 13.94 -4.79 5.89
CA VAL A 77 13.08 -4.72 4.72
C VAL A 77 12.31 -3.39 4.70
N GLN A 78 12.31 -2.71 3.57
CA GLN A 78 11.59 -1.47 3.43
C GLN A 78 10.09 -1.73 3.33
N VAL A 79 9.32 -1.03 4.17
CA VAL A 79 7.87 -1.05 4.14
C VAL A 79 7.38 0.32 3.66
N GLU A 80 6.47 0.31 2.69
CA GLU A 80 5.88 1.53 2.16
C GLU A 80 4.39 1.59 2.43
N LEU A 81 3.91 2.76 2.86
CA LEU A 81 2.48 3.02 3.01
C LEU A 81 2.09 4.10 2.01
N LEU A 82 1.08 3.81 1.22
CA LEU A 82 0.49 4.76 0.28
C LEU A 82 -0.83 5.24 0.86
N LEU A 83 -1.00 6.56 1.00
CA LEU A 83 -2.20 7.14 1.61
C LEU A 83 -3.38 7.03 0.65
N VAL A 84 -4.48 6.46 1.14
CA VAL A 84 -5.74 6.39 0.41
C VAL A 84 -6.76 7.22 1.19
N GLN A 85 -7.19 8.31 0.59
CA GLN A 85 -8.15 9.23 1.20
C GLN A 85 -9.54 9.01 0.62
N LYS A 86 -10.54 9.59 1.22
CA LYS A 86 -11.92 9.47 0.76
C LYS A 86 -12.55 10.84 0.60
N ASP A 87 -13.22 11.04 -0.51
CA ASP A 87 -14.05 12.22 -0.76
C ASP A 87 -15.48 11.79 -1.12
N GLU A 88 -16.28 12.70 -1.62
CA GLU A 88 -17.66 12.43 -2.03
C GLU A 88 -17.79 11.43 -3.19
N HIS A 89 -16.72 11.24 -3.96
CA HIS A 89 -16.70 10.34 -5.11
C HIS A 89 -16.03 8.99 -4.83
N GLY A 90 -15.54 8.77 -3.60
CA GLY A 90 -14.92 7.52 -3.19
C GLY A 90 -13.45 7.66 -2.82
N TRP A 91 -12.72 6.56 -2.94
CA TRP A 91 -11.32 6.47 -2.54
C TRP A 91 -10.39 7.02 -3.60
N PHE A 92 -9.36 7.75 -3.17
CA PHE A 92 -8.36 8.30 -4.07
C PHE A 92 -7.01 8.45 -3.39
N THR A 93 -5.95 8.54 -4.19
CA THR A 93 -4.61 8.86 -3.73
C THR A 93 -4.09 10.04 -4.55
N GLU A 94 -3.60 11.08 -3.87
CA GLU A 94 -2.94 12.20 -4.53
C GLU A 94 -1.50 11.82 -4.83
N LEU A 95 -1.20 11.60 -6.10
CA LEU A 95 0.15 11.34 -6.56
C LEU A 95 0.77 12.63 -7.09
N PRO A 96 2.10 12.72 -7.19
CA PRO A 96 2.75 13.94 -7.68
C PRO A 96 2.24 14.42 -9.04
N ARG A 97 1.78 13.53 -9.89
CA ARG A 97 1.29 13.86 -11.24
C ARG A 97 -0.23 13.87 -11.38
N GLY A 98 -0.96 13.67 -10.29
CA GLY A 98 -2.41 13.72 -10.34
C GLY A 98 -3.07 12.73 -9.41
N ARG A 99 -4.37 12.78 -9.41
CA ARG A 99 -5.19 11.96 -8.52
C ARG A 99 -5.50 10.62 -9.16
N HIS A 100 -5.20 9.54 -8.44
CA HIS A 100 -5.63 8.21 -8.83
C HIS A 100 -6.90 7.84 -8.07
N ARG A 101 -7.95 7.47 -8.79
CA ARG A 101 -9.20 7.00 -8.21
C ARG A 101 -9.20 5.49 -8.09
N TRP A 102 -9.43 4.98 -6.89
CA TRP A 102 -9.50 3.55 -6.63
C TRP A 102 -10.91 3.03 -6.89
N PRO A 103 -11.07 1.79 -7.36
CA PRO A 103 -12.39 1.17 -7.45
C PRO A 103 -13.01 0.99 -6.06
N GLY A 104 -14.35 0.93 -5.99
CA GLY A 104 -15.06 0.83 -4.72
C GLY A 104 -14.72 -0.41 -3.91
N ASP A 105 -14.27 -1.49 -4.55
CA ASP A 105 -13.89 -2.75 -3.93
C ASP A 105 -12.41 -2.86 -3.60
N VAL A 106 -11.68 -1.74 -3.56
CA VAL A 106 -10.22 -1.71 -3.36
C VAL A 106 -9.77 -2.49 -2.12
N PHE A 107 -10.48 -2.37 -1.01
CA PHE A 107 -10.13 -3.02 0.25
C PHE A 107 -10.78 -4.39 0.34
N ALA A 108 -10.01 -5.42 0.10
CA ALA A 108 -10.47 -6.79 0.03
C ALA A 108 -9.60 -7.70 0.90
N ASN A 109 -9.79 -9.01 0.80
CA ASN A 109 -9.00 -9.97 1.55
C ASN A 109 -8.64 -11.14 0.65
N ALA A 110 -7.50 -11.76 0.94
CA ALA A 110 -7.11 -13.06 0.41
C ALA A 110 -6.96 -13.98 1.61
N GLY A 111 -8.00 -14.78 1.90
CA GLY A 111 -8.07 -15.50 3.15
C GLY A 111 -8.13 -14.55 4.33
N ARG A 112 -7.17 -14.65 5.26
CA ARG A 112 -7.08 -13.76 6.43
C ARG A 112 -6.23 -12.53 6.20
N LEU A 113 -5.54 -12.45 5.08
CA LEU A 113 -4.66 -11.34 4.79
C LEU A 113 -5.43 -10.24 4.06
N PRO A 114 -5.35 -8.98 4.53
CA PRO A 114 -5.92 -7.85 3.80
C PRO A 114 -5.07 -7.55 2.58
N VAL A 115 -5.66 -7.68 1.40
CA VAL A 115 -4.99 -7.51 0.11
C VAL A 115 -5.88 -6.71 -0.81
N ALA A 116 -5.32 -5.71 -1.48
CA ALA A 116 -6.05 -4.93 -2.48
C ALA A 116 -6.68 -5.85 -3.52
N SER A 117 -7.83 -5.45 -4.05
CA SER A 117 -8.55 -6.23 -5.05
C SER A 117 -7.77 -6.31 -6.36
N ILE A 118 -8.07 -7.33 -7.18
CA ILE A 118 -7.49 -7.46 -8.52
C ILE A 118 -7.78 -6.20 -9.33
N THR A 119 -9.01 -5.71 -9.29
CA THR A 119 -9.42 -4.50 -10.00
C THR A 119 -8.57 -3.29 -9.59
N ALA A 120 -8.32 -3.14 -8.29
CA ALA A 120 -7.49 -2.05 -7.78
C ALA A 120 -6.04 -2.15 -8.26
N LEU A 121 -5.47 -3.35 -8.20
CA LEU A 121 -4.08 -3.57 -8.64
C LEU A 121 -3.91 -3.30 -10.13
N GLU A 122 -4.83 -3.77 -10.95
CA GLU A 122 -4.79 -3.53 -12.39
C GLU A 122 -4.97 -2.05 -12.73
N SER A 123 -5.91 -1.39 -12.05
CA SER A 123 -6.17 0.04 -12.23
C SER A 123 -4.93 0.88 -11.91
N TYR A 124 -4.25 0.59 -10.81
CA TYR A 124 -3.05 1.31 -10.40
C TYR A 124 -1.88 1.05 -11.36
N ARG A 125 -1.71 -0.20 -11.76
CA ARG A 125 -0.68 -0.57 -12.74
C ARG A 125 -0.87 0.18 -14.05
N HIS A 126 -2.12 0.28 -14.51
CA HIS A 126 -2.45 1.01 -15.73
C HIS A 126 -2.14 2.50 -15.60
N SER A 127 -2.51 3.12 -14.48
CA SER A 127 -2.23 4.53 -14.19
C SER A 127 -0.73 4.81 -14.18
N ARG A 128 0.05 3.95 -13.54
CA ARG A 128 1.52 4.09 -13.48
C ARG A 128 2.16 4.01 -14.86
N ARG A 129 1.65 3.12 -15.73
CA ARG A 129 2.15 3.01 -17.10
C ARG A 129 1.85 4.27 -17.92
N ALA A 130 0.66 4.85 -17.74
CA ALA A 130 0.28 6.08 -18.40
C ALA A 130 1.18 7.23 -17.96
N ASP A 131 1.43 7.37 -16.65
CA ASP A 131 2.33 8.38 -16.10
C ASP A 131 3.76 8.19 -16.61
N PHE A 132 4.21 6.96 -16.70
CA PHE A 132 5.55 6.63 -17.21
C PHE A 132 5.71 7.01 -18.67
N ARG A 133 4.66 6.83 -19.47
CA ARG A 133 4.67 7.22 -20.90
C ARG A 133 4.64 8.73 -21.11
N ALA A 134 4.00 9.45 -20.19
CA ALA A 134 3.91 10.90 -20.25
C ALA A 134 5.21 11.59 -19.82
N ALA A 135 6.08 10.85 -19.18
CA ALA A 135 7.39 11.36 -18.78
C ALA A 135 8.41 11.17 -19.90
#